data_ea2e4b196aefd34b255a6db3a6a61822
#
_entry.id   ea2e4b196aefd34b255a6db3a6a61822
#
_cell.length_a   1.000
_cell.length_b   1.000
_cell.length_c   1.000
_cell.angle_alpha   90.00
_cell.angle_beta   90.00
_cell.angle_gamma   90.00
#
_symmetry.space_group_name_H-M   'P 1'
#
loop_
_entity.id
_entity.type
_entity.pdbx_description
1 polymer ?
#
loop_
_entity_poly.entity_id
_entity_poly.type
_entity_poly.pdbx_seq_one_letter_code
_entity_poly.pdbx_strand_id
1 'polypeptide(L)'
;MIAQADKARDFLALHRAGEPLLLPNPWDLGSARLLASLGFKALATTSSGFAATLGRNDGTVTREEALIHAAMIVAPRRRPPCLQLIFPNEQGRVSTAKRPSAA
;
A
#
# COMPACT_ATOMS: atom_id res chain seq x y z
N MET A 1 -6.02 -18.11 -1.47
CA MET A 1 -5.03 -17.03 -1.28
C MET A 1 -4.26 -16.81 -2.58
N ILE A 2 -4.11 -15.59 -3.01
CA ILE A 2 -3.40 -15.28 -4.25
C ILE A 2 -1.90 -15.29 -3.97
N ALA A 3 -1.13 -16.04 -4.76
CA ALA A 3 0.32 -16.10 -4.62
C ALA A 3 0.97 -14.75 -4.90
N GLN A 4 2.10 -14.48 -4.25
CA GLN A 4 2.84 -13.23 -4.42
C GLN A 4 3.26 -13.00 -5.88
N ALA A 5 3.65 -14.08 -6.57
CA ALA A 5 4.01 -14.01 -7.99
C ALA A 5 2.82 -13.59 -8.87
N ASP A 6 1.63 -14.08 -8.55
CA ASP A 6 0.40 -13.71 -9.28
C ASP A 6 0.02 -12.27 -9.03
N LYS A 7 0.13 -11.80 -7.79
CA LYS A 7 -0.09 -10.39 -7.46
C LYS A 7 0.89 -9.47 -8.21
N ALA A 8 2.15 -9.87 -8.29
CA ALA A 8 3.16 -9.10 -9.01
C ALA A 8 2.85 -9.03 -10.50
N ARG A 9 2.41 -10.13 -11.09
CA ARG A 9 2.00 -10.21 -12.50
C ARG A 9 0.79 -9.32 -12.77
N ASP A 10 -0.22 -9.40 -11.92
CA ASP A 10 -1.42 -8.59 -12.02
C ASP A 10 -1.09 -7.10 -11.91
N PHE A 11 -0.24 -6.74 -10.97
CA PHE A 11 0.21 -5.36 -10.78
C PHE A 11 0.96 -4.85 -12.02
N LEU A 12 1.85 -5.68 -12.57
CA LEU A 12 2.57 -5.33 -13.81
C LEU A 12 1.59 -5.18 -14.99
N ALA A 13 0.60 -6.05 -15.10
CA ALA A 13 -0.40 -5.98 -16.15
C ALA A 13 -1.20 -4.68 -16.10
N LEU A 14 -1.52 -4.18 -14.92
CA LEU A 14 -2.21 -2.90 -14.75
C LEU A 14 -1.43 -1.75 -15.37
N HIS A 15 -0.10 -1.80 -15.33
CA HIS A 15 0.76 -0.76 -15.90
C HIS A 15 0.79 -0.80 -17.45
N ARG A 16 0.40 -1.92 -18.04
CA ARG A 16 0.48 -2.16 -19.49
C ARG A 16 -0.88 -2.08 -20.18
N ALA A 17 -1.94 -1.76 -19.44
CA ALA A 17 -3.31 -1.81 -19.95
C ALA A 17 -3.66 -0.67 -20.93
N GLY A 18 -2.75 0.24 -21.25
CA GLY A 18 -2.99 1.36 -22.15
C GLY A 18 -3.75 2.53 -21.54
N GLU A 19 -4.32 2.35 -20.35
CA GLU A 19 -4.98 3.39 -19.58
C GLU A 19 -4.10 3.79 -18.39
N PRO A 20 -4.19 5.04 -17.93
CA PRO A 20 -3.46 5.44 -16.72
C PRO A 20 -3.85 4.57 -15.54
N LEU A 21 -2.86 4.09 -14.80
CA LEU A 21 -3.10 3.36 -13.57
C LEU A 21 -3.33 4.34 -12.42
N LEU A 22 -4.51 4.25 -11.81
CA LEU A 22 -4.82 5.06 -10.63
C LEU A 22 -4.39 4.30 -9.38
N LEU A 23 -3.48 4.90 -8.61
CA LEU A 23 -2.94 4.35 -7.37
C LEU A 23 -3.30 5.26 -6.20
N PRO A 24 -4.52 5.17 -5.65
CA PRO A 24 -4.88 6.00 -4.52
C PRO A 24 -4.08 5.62 -3.27
N ASN A 25 -3.90 6.59 -2.39
CA ASN A 25 -3.09 6.46 -1.19
C ASN A 25 -4.00 6.35 0.05
N PRO A 26 -4.30 5.17 0.55
CA PRO A 26 -5.04 5.04 1.80
C PRO A 26 -4.16 5.49 2.96
N TRP A 27 -4.77 6.18 3.93
CA TRP A 27 -4.08 6.65 5.13
C TRP A 27 -4.21 5.68 6.29
N ASP A 28 -5.26 4.86 6.27
CA ASP A 28 -5.59 3.92 7.34
C ASP A 28 -6.42 2.76 6.78
N LEU A 29 -6.80 1.84 7.67
CA LEU A 29 -7.61 0.69 7.29
C LEU A 29 -8.97 1.11 6.72
N GLY A 30 -9.61 2.12 7.31
CA GLY A 30 -10.93 2.58 6.86
C GLY A 30 -10.90 3.13 5.45
N SER A 31 -9.95 4.02 5.15
CA SER A 31 -9.80 4.56 3.80
C SER A 31 -9.39 3.49 2.80
N ALA A 32 -8.56 2.52 3.21
CA ALA A 32 -8.17 1.41 2.35
C ALA A 32 -9.37 0.54 1.97
N ARG A 33 -10.23 0.23 2.92
CA ARG A 33 -11.45 -0.54 2.66
C ARG A 33 -12.41 0.20 1.76
N LEU A 34 -12.56 1.49 1.98
CA LEU A 34 -13.42 2.33 1.14
C LEU A 34 -12.92 2.35 -0.30
N LEU A 35 -11.63 2.61 -0.50
CA LEU A 35 -11.03 2.64 -1.83
C LEU A 35 -11.15 1.30 -2.54
N ALA A 36 -10.91 0.20 -1.85
CA ALA A 36 -11.07 -1.13 -2.40
C ALA A 36 -12.54 -1.39 -2.81
N SER A 37 -13.51 -0.95 -1.99
CA SER A 37 -14.93 -1.12 -2.29
C SER A 37 -15.38 -0.30 -3.50
N LEU A 38 -14.68 0.79 -3.81
CA LEU A 38 -14.95 1.61 -4.98
C LEU A 38 -14.35 1.02 -6.27
N GLY A 39 -13.66 -0.11 -6.19
CA GLY A 39 -13.16 -0.83 -7.34
C GLY A 39 -11.72 -0.52 -7.73
N PHE A 40 -10.98 0.23 -6.93
CA PHE A 40 -9.56 0.43 -7.20
C PHE A 40 -8.80 -0.88 -7.11
N LYS A 41 -8.07 -1.24 -8.15
CA LYS A 41 -7.38 -2.52 -8.27
C LYS A 41 -6.03 -2.55 -7.58
N ALA A 42 -5.47 -1.39 -7.28
CA ALA A 42 -4.18 -1.24 -6.61
C ALA A 42 -4.21 -0.05 -5.69
N LEU A 43 -3.47 -0.14 -4.60
CA LEU A 43 -3.33 0.92 -3.60
C LEU A 43 -1.85 1.13 -3.32
N ALA A 44 -1.48 2.36 -2.99
CA ALA A 44 -0.12 2.67 -2.55
C ALA A 44 -0.20 3.36 -1.20
N THR A 45 0.49 2.83 -0.20
CA THR A 45 0.53 3.48 1.12
C THR A 45 1.29 4.81 1.03
N THR A 46 1.07 5.68 2.00
CA THR A 46 1.75 6.96 2.08
C THR A 46 2.29 7.17 3.49
N SER A 47 3.60 7.39 3.60
CA SER A 47 4.24 7.65 4.89
C SER A 47 3.77 8.98 5.48
N SER A 48 3.63 10.00 4.65
CA SER A 48 3.16 11.32 5.07
C SER A 48 1.71 11.27 5.57
N GLY A 49 0.83 10.59 4.84
CA GLY A 49 -0.56 10.43 5.26
C GLY A 49 -0.69 9.63 6.55
N PHE A 50 0.09 8.57 6.70
CA PHE A 50 0.11 7.80 7.95
C PHE A 50 0.62 8.65 9.12
N ALA A 51 1.73 9.37 8.94
CA ALA A 51 2.25 10.27 9.98
C ALA A 51 1.19 11.29 10.40
N ALA A 52 0.47 11.85 9.44
CA ALA A 52 -0.61 12.80 9.71
C ALA A 52 -1.72 12.20 10.57
N THR A 53 -2.07 10.93 10.37
CA THR A 53 -3.07 10.25 11.22
C THR A 53 -2.62 10.14 12.67
N LEU A 54 -1.31 10.15 12.91
CA LEU A 54 -0.71 10.10 14.25
C LEU A 54 -0.41 11.50 14.81
N GLY A 55 -0.74 12.56 14.07
CA GLY A 55 -0.41 13.93 14.46
C GLY A 55 1.08 14.24 14.38
N ARG A 56 1.81 13.54 13.50
CA ARG A 56 3.26 13.69 13.37
C ARG A 56 3.64 14.16 11.96
N ASN A 57 4.82 14.76 11.85
CA ASN A 57 5.38 15.16 10.57
C ASN A 57 5.87 13.94 9.77
N ASP A 58 5.90 14.07 8.46
CA ASP A 58 6.47 13.04 7.60
C ASP A 58 7.94 12.78 7.96
N GLY A 59 8.37 11.54 7.88
CA GLY A 59 9.72 11.13 8.22
C GLY A 59 9.92 10.79 9.70
N THR A 60 8.90 10.94 10.54
CA THR A 60 8.99 10.63 11.98
C THR A 60 8.47 9.24 12.33
N VAL A 61 7.89 8.54 11.36
CA VAL A 61 7.35 7.18 11.55
C VAL A 61 8.49 6.18 11.47
N THR A 62 8.58 5.30 12.44
CA THR A 62 9.59 4.24 12.43
C THR A 62 9.25 3.17 11.40
N ARG A 63 10.26 2.41 10.97
CA ARG A 63 10.06 1.27 10.08
C ARG A 63 9.05 0.29 10.65
N GLU A 64 9.15 0.00 11.94
CA GLU A 64 8.27 -0.93 12.63
C GLU A 64 6.81 -0.46 12.62
N GLU A 65 6.59 0.81 12.92
CA GLU A 65 5.26 1.42 12.83
C GLU A 65 4.69 1.33 11.42
N ALA A 66 5.51 1.61 10.41
CA ALA A 66 5.09 1.53 9.02
C ALA A 66 4.71 0.10 8.61
N LEU A 67 5.45 -0.90 9.07
CA LEU A 67 5.15 -2.30 8.79
C LEU A 67 3.85 -2.76 9.45
N ILE A 68 3.60 -2.36 10.68
CA ILE A 68 2.34 -2.66 11.38
C ILE A 68 1.17 -2.01 10.65
N HIS A 69 1.30 -0.76 10.26
CA HIS A 69 0.29 -0.03 9.51
C HIS A 69 -0.02 -0.71 8.18
N ALA A 70 1.02 -1.06 7.43
CA ALA A 70 0.85 -1.75 6.16
C ALA A 70 0.16 -3.11 6.32
N ALA A 71 0.51 -3.85 7.36
CA ALA A 71 -0.12 -5.13 7.65
C ALA A 71 -1.62 -4.99 7.94
N MET A 72 -2.03 -3.92 8.62
CA MET A 72 -3.44 -3.63 8.87
C MET A 72 -4.19 -3.33 7.57
N ILE A 73 -3.60 -2.53 6.70
CA ILE A 73 -4.23 -2.15 5.42
C ILE A 73 -4.44 -3.36 4.53
N VAL A 74 -3.51 -4.31 4.58
CA VAL A 74 -3.53 -5.49 3.71
C VAL A 74 -4.12 -6.72 4.39
N ALA A 75 -4.81 -6.53 5.50
CA ALA A 75 -5.49 -7.63 6.21
C ALA A 75 -6.32 -8.48 5.23
N PRO A 76 -6.49 -9.79 5.50
CA PRO A 76 -7.13 -10.70 4.56
C PRO A 76 -8.47 -10.18 4.07
N ARG A 77 -8.64 -10.17 2.75
CA ARG A 77 -9.88 -9.77 2.06
C ARG A 77 -10.19 -10.81 1.01
N ARG A 78 -11.45 -10.90 0.65
CA ARG A 78 -11.90 -11.82 -0.39
C ARG A 78 -11.21 -11.55 -1.72
N ARG A 79 -10.98 -10.27 -2.06
CA ARG A 79 -10.23 -9.82 -3.24
C ARG A 79 -9.35 -8.66 -2.84
N PRO A 80 -8.17 -8.94 -2.28
CA PRO A 80 -7.29 -7.86 -1.87
C PRO A 80 -6.75 -7.12 -3.09
N PRO A 81 -6.72 -5.79 -3.06
CA PRO A 81 -6.04 -5.02 -4.10
C PRO A 81 -4.53 -5.27 -4.04
N CYS A 82 -3.85 -5.04 -5.14
CA CYS A 82 -2.40 -4.98 -5.13
C CYS A 82 -1.96 -3.80 -4.24
N LEU A 83 -0.97 -4.01 -3.42
CA LEU A 83 -0.49 -2.99 -2.51
C LEU A 83 0.97 -2.66 -2.77
N GLN A 84 1.24 -1.39 -2.95
CA GLN A 84 2.58 -0.84 -3.01
C GLN A 84 2.85 -0.09 -1.71
N LEU A 85 3.91 -0.48 -1.00
CA LEU A 85 4.35 0.23 0.19
C LEU A 85 5.32 1.33 -0.19
N ILE A 86 5.07 2.54 0.28
CA ILE A 86 5.92 3.69 0.05
C ILE A 86 6.30 4.27 1.41
N PHE A 87 7.59 4.31 1.70
CA PHE A 87 8.11 4.93 2.93
C PHE A 87 9.51 5.48 2.68
N PRO A 88 9.90 6.58 3.34
CA PRO A 88 11.25 7.09 3.24
C PRO A 88 12.22 6.17 3.98
N ASN A 89 13.40 5.98 3.42
CA ASN A 89 14.49 5.30 4.11
C ASN A 89 15.26 6.29 5.01
N GLU A 90 16.26 5.79 5.71
CA GLU A 90 17.07 6.59 6.64
C GLU A 90 17.78 7.78 5.98
N GLN A 91 17.99 7.73 4.67
CA GLN A 91 18.60 8.81 3.90
C GLN A 91 17.56 9.74 3.28
N GLY A 92 16.30 9.60 3.64
CA GLY A 92 15.22 10.41 3.10
C GLY A 92 14.77 10.02 1.69
N ARG A 93 15.29 8.94 1.14
CA ARG A 93 14.84 8.44 -0.16
C ARG A 93 13.55 7.65 0.00
N VAL A 94 12.69 7.77 -0.97
CA VAL A 94 11.48 6.96 -1.01
C VAL A 94 11.87 5.55 -1.46
N SER A 95 11.53 4.59 -0.63
CA SER A 95 11.70 3.18 -0.93
C SER A 95 10.34 2.57 -1.21
N THR A 96 10.27 1.73 -2.22
CA THR A 96 9.06 0.97 -2.51
C THR A 96 9.34 -0.50 -2.25
N ALA A 97 8.45 -1.13 -1.51
CA ALA A 97 8.55 -2.55 -1.24
C ALA A 97 7.20 -3.20 -1.48
N LYS A 98 7.21 -4.31 -2.20
CA LYS A 98 6.01 -5.13 -2.29
C LYS A 98 5.80 -5.82 -0.96
N ARG A 99 4.58 -5.82 -0.51
CA ARG A 99 4.26 -6.55 0.68
C ARG A 99 4.47 -8.05 0.43
N PRO A 100 5.15 -8.77 1.35
CA PRO A 100 5.20 -10.21 1.25
C PRO A 100 3.79 -10.79 1.35
N SER A 101 3.56 -11.92 0.66
CA SER A 101 2.30 -12.66 0.76
C SER A 101 2.04 -12.97 2.22
N ALA A 102 0.82 -12.71 2.68
CA ALA A 102 0.42 -13.15 4.00
C ALA A 102 0.39 -14.68 4.01
N ALA A 103 1.17 -15.24 4.86
CA ALA A 103 1.16 -16.69 5.05
C ALA A 103 -0.08 -17.09 5.87
#